data_2ab873fd5ee4df05abee364654319931
#
_entry.id   2ab873fd5ee4df05abee364654319931
#
_cell.length_a   1.000
_cell.length_b   1.000
_cell.length_c   1.000
_cell.angle_alpha   90.00
_cell.angle_beta   90.00
_cell.angle_gamma   90.00
#
_symmetry.space_group_name_H-M   'P 1'
#
loop_
_entity.id
_entity.type
_entity.pdbx_description
1 polymer ?
#
loop_
_entity_poly.entity_id
_entity_poly.type
_entity_poly.pdbx_seq_one_letter_code
_entity_poly.pdbx_strand_id
1 'polypeptide(L)'
;MHLFRTMTDLKLNDKTMKKYCAYPIVAVCCLLVLNGCSKDVLMEFDSDGTPINELRIGTRAGDDATTVTDGRIYIFNNSGECVSVLSTDQNAEYTSAKLPAGTYSVYAVGGNDLNRFTLPNQTEATTTSWLRLEDGKVMDDLLLSNTSVTMEGEDKTLDIELNRKVMSVSSVTIKKVPTDVTAVEVMVSPLYSKVKIDGTFDTNDTGESYTFTLTKATDGTTWDYQTAKTLFPSKGKPTITITFKRGENNATIYSYEAAGAFAANKRVKIEGTYTESQGVTLTGTLTSEAWGEESNVEFDFDNTNSSQQGNGNDDNNNNNNTPSGTPVAGETYLGCYVVSVDADAKTAVLLSPTESNGYNLPSDVNNALDSWTVDGITGTWRLPTVAEIKIFVPDVVNLELTESIVYYCSDTSSPMSIEIVRLQNGNYRFKTPTDLTSVPILLRPVTDYSYE
;
A
#
# COMPACT_ATOMS: atom_id res chain seq x y z
N MET A 1 5.92 -6.57 82.57
CA MET A 1 5.37 -6.25 83.95
C MET A 1 3.85 -6.36 83.84
N HIS A 2 3.32 -7.47 84.39
CA HIS A 2 1.96 -7.77 84.85
C HIS A 2 0.76 -7.12 84.16
N LEU A 3 -0.26 -7.89 83.68
CA LEU A 3 -1.21 -8.56 84.53
C LEU A 3 -2.02 -9.64 83.77
N PHE A 4 -1.81 -10.88 84.18
CA PHE A 4 -2.83 -11.95 84.09
C PHE A 4 -3.87 -11.65 85.14
N ARG A 5 -5.15 -11.72 84.78
CA ARG A 5 -6.25 -11.91 85.74
C ARG A 5 -7.22 -12.96 85.24
N THR A 6 -7.20 -14.04 85.95
CA THR A 6 -8.08 -15.21 85.96
C THR A 6 -9.56 -14.86 85.97
N MET A 7 -10.29 -15.52 85.10
CA MET A 7 -11.76 -15.69 85.23
C MET A 7 -12.02 -17.10 85.65
N THR A 8 -12.40 -17.25 86.92
CA THR A 8 -12.98 -18.44 87.46
C THR A 8 -14.52 -18.32 87.50
N ASP A 9 -15.15 -19.41 87.11
CA ASP A 9 -16.52 -19.87 87.47
C ASP A 9 -17.73 -19.02 87.04
N LEU A 10 -18.31 -19.43 85.91
CA LEU A 10 -19.79 -19.37 85.74
C LEU A 10 -20.30 -20.74 85.34
N LYS A 11 -20.90 -21.47 86.32
CA LYS A 11 -21.70 -22.67 86.10
C LYS A 11 -22.98 -22.26 85.36
N LEU A 12 -23.07 -22.51 84.04
CA LEU A 12 -24.31 -22.40 83.27
C LEU A 12 -25.00 -23.74 83.26
N ASN A 13 -26.28 -23.70 83.54
CA ASN A 13 -27.21 -24.83 83.71
C ASN A 13 -27.45 -25.52 82.34
N ASP A 14 -27.39 -26.84 82.32
CA ASP A 14 -27.39 -27.73 81.16
C ASP A 14 -28.61 -27.58 80.20
N LYS A 15 -29.69 -26.95 80.63
CA LYS A 15 -30.92 -26.76 79.84
C LYS A 15 -30.83 -25.51 78.90
N THR A 16 -29.87 -24.59 79.13
CA THR A 16 -29.73 -23.39 78.34
C THR A 16 -28.74 -23.60 77.18
N MET A 17 -27.87 -24.58 77.32
CA MET A 17 -26.83 -24.86 76.25
C MET A 17 -27.42 -25.51 75.00
N LYS A 18 -28.55 -26.24 75.10
CA LYS A 18 -29.21 -26.85 73.92
C LYS A 18 -29.90 -25.82 72.99
N LYS A 19 -30.23 -24.64 73.50
CA LYS A 19 -30.86 -23.59 72.67
C LYS A 19 -29.90 -22.68 71.95
N TYR A 20 -28.63 -22.59 72.38
CA TYR A 20 -27.65 -21.69 71.80
C TYR A 20 -26.64 -22.34 70.81
N CYS A 21 -26.59 -23.70 70.83
CA CYS A 21 -25.72 -24.41 69.84
C CYS A 21 -26.32 -24.50 68.44
N ALA A 22 -27.62 -24.24 68.23
CA ALA A 22 -28.26 -24.29 66.95
C ALA A 22 -28.10 -22.99 66.14
N TYR A 23 -27.89 -21.82 66.79
CA TYR A 23 -27.78 -20.54 66.15
C TYR A 23 -26.39 -20.21 65.57
N PRO A 24 -25.25 -20.59 66.19
CA PRO A 24 -23.96 -20.30 65.58
C PRO A 24 -23.69 -21.12 64.35
N ILE A 25 -24.24 -22.32 64.17
CA ILE A 25 -24.07 -23.14 62.98
C ILE A 25 -24.84 -22.54 61.81
N VAL A 26 -26.05 -22.03 62.03
CA VAL A 26 -26.81 -21.32 60.99
C VAL A 26 -26.16 -19.97 60.64
N ALA A 27 -25.62 -19.25 61.58
CA ALA A 27 -24.91 -18.00 61.33
C ALA A 27 -23.58 -18.21 60.60
N VAL A 28 -22.84 -19.29 60.87
CA VAL A 28 -21.62 -19.66 60.17
C VAL A 28 -21.92 -20.20 58.77
N CYS A 29 -23.01 -20.96 58.61
CA CYS A 29 -23.46 -21.38 57.27
C CYS A 29 -23.98 -20.19 56.45
N CYS A 30 -24.67 -19.22 57.04
CA CYS A 30 -25.09 -18.02 56.34
C CYS A 30 -23.88 -17.12 55.98
N LEU A 31 -22.83 -17.06 56.82
CA LEU A 31 -21.59 -16.35 56.53
C LEU A 31 -20.73 -17.06 55.46
N LEU A 32 -20.81 -18.39 55.37
CA LEU A 32 -20.13 -19.16 54.32
C LEU A 32 -20.86 -19.11 52.98
N VAL A 33 -22.16 -18.87 52.95
CA VAL A 33 -22.93 -18.68 51.71
C VAL A 33 -22.83 -17.25 51.18
N LEU A 34 -22.51 -16.28 52.05
CA LEU A 34 -22.28 -14.89 51.61
C LEU A 34 -20.84 -14.61 51.15
N ASN A 35 -19.90 -15.57 51.32
CA ASN A 35 -18.58 -15.54 50.70
C ASN A 35 -18.57 -16.28 49.35
N GLY A 36 -19.71 -16.56 48.75
CA GLY A 36 -19.84 -16.92 47.33
C GLY A 36 -19.51 -15.71 46.48
N CYS A 37 -18.25 -15.61 46.08
CA CYS A 37 -17.70 -14.86 44.95
C CYS A 37 -18.69 -13.88 44.26
N SER A 38 -18.95 -12.76 44.84
CA SER A 38 -18.99 -11.54 44.08
C SER A 38 -17.57 -10.92 44.24
N LYS A 39 -16.71 -11.05 43.25
CA LYS A 39 -15.81 -9.94 42.98
C LYS A 39 -16.75 -8.74 42.87
N ASP A 40 -16.90 -7.96 43.93
CA ASP A 40 -17.37 -6.61 43.79
C ASP A 40 -16.36 -5.92 42.84
N VAL A 41 -16.66 -6.02 41.56
CA VAL A 41 -16.03 -5.16 40.58
C VAL A 41 -16.52 -3.78 40.98
N LEU A 42 -15.70 -3.04 41.73
CA LEU A 42 -15.93 -1.65 41.99
C LEU A 42 -15.98 -1.00 40.60
N MET A 43 -17.18 -0.73 40.10
CA MET A 43 -17.37 -0.02 38.85
C MET A 43 -16.76 1.36 39.04
N GLU A 44 -15.72 1.66 38.26
CA GLU A 44 -15.19 3.01 38.16
C GLU A 44 -16.13 3.82 37.26
N PHE A 45 -16.37 5.07 37.61
CA PHE A 45 -17.21 5.99 36.85
C PHE A 45 -16.38 7.22 36.52
N ASP A 46 -16.64 7.78 35.34
CA ASP A 46 -16.10 9.09 34.95
C ASP A 46 -16.80 10.25 35.70
N SER A 47 -16.41 11.50 35.39
CA SER A 47 -17.01 12.70 36.00
C SER A 47 -18.52 12.84 35.74
N ASP A 48 -19.01 12.23 34.70
CA ASP A 48 -20.40 12.30 34.24
C ASP A 48 -21.23 11.10 34.70
N GLY A 49 -20.63 10.20 35.51
CA GLY A 49 -21.25 9.01 36.03
C GLY A 49 -21.38 7.85 35.03
N THR A 50 -20.59 7.86 33.94
CA THR A 50 -20.54 6.78 32.96
C THR A 50 -19.59 5.69 33.45
N PRO A 51 -19.96 4.39 33.41
CA PRO A 51 -19.07 3.29 33.78
C PRO A 51 -17.79 3.28 32.93
N ILE A 52 -16.65 3.13 33.59
CA ILE A 52 -15.33 2.95 32.99
C ILE A 52 -15.04 1.45 32.90
N ASN A 53 -14.66 0.99 31.73
CA ASN A 53 -14.37 -0.43 31.46
C ASN A 53 -12.99 -0.60 30.85
N GLU A 54 -12.42 -1.77 30.98
CA GLU A 54 -11.12 -2.09 30.41
C GLU A 54 -11.26 -2.54 28.95
N LEU A 55 -10.53 -1.86 28.04
CA LEU A 55 -10.29 -2.32 26.68
C LEU A 55 -8.88 -2.93 26.62
N ARG A 56 -8.79 -4.23 26.36
CA ARG A 56 -7.54 -4.94 26.12
C ARG A 56 -7.29 -5.02 24.62
N ILE A 57 -6.08 -4.66 24.19
CA ILE A 57 -5.71 -4.59 22.78
C ILE A 57 -4.48 -5.46 22.55
N GLY A 58 -4.65 -6.49 21.73
CA GLY A 58 -3.58 -7.31 21.16
C GLY A 58 -3.22 -6.82 19.75
N THR A 59 -1.95 -6.82 19.39
CA THR A 59 -1.48 -6.50 18.05
C THR A 59 -0.59 -7.61 17.53
N ARG A 60 -0.80 -8.01 16.27
CA ARG A 60 0.03 -8.98 15.56
C ARG A 60 0.28 -8.53 14.14
N ALA A 61 1.37 -8.96 13.53
CA ALA A 61 1.55 -8.78 12.10
C ALA A 61 0.54 -9.65 11.31
N GLY A 62 0.13 -9.19 10.13
CA GLY A 62 -0.74 -9.93 9.22
C GLY A 62 -0.04 -11.10 8.53
N ASP A 63 1.28 -11.23 8.70
CA ASP A 63 2.05 -12.40 8.29
C ASP A 63 2.74 -13.05 9.49
N ASP A 64 2.80 -14.38 9.52
CA ASP A 64 3.39 -15.15 10.61
C ASP A 64 4.92 -15.00 10.71
N ALA A 65 5.56 -14.38 9.73
CA ALA A 65 7.02 -14.23 9.64
C ALA A 65 7.53 -12.93 10.31
N THR A 66 6.64 -11.99 10.63
CA THR A 66 7.01 -10.68 11.18
C THR A 66 6.70 -10.58 12.65
N THR A 67 7.72 -10.29 13.45
CA THR A 67 7.56 -9.97 14.87
C THR A 67 7.41 -8.46 15.03
N VAL A 68 6.32 -8.01 15.65
CA VAL A 68 6.15 -6.62 16.07
C VAL A 68 6.84 -6.46 17.42
N THR A 69 7.98 -5.78 17.43
CA THR A 69 8.79 -5.58 18.66
C THR A 69 8.56 -4.24 19.33
N ASP A 70 8.06 -3.26 18.59
CA ASP A 70 7.70 -1.93 19.08
C ASP A 70 6.33 -1.55 18.52
N GLY A 71 5.44 -1.05 19.36
CA GLY A 71 4.10 -0.69 18.95
C GLY A 71 3.51 0.47 19.73
N ARG A 72 2.65 1.22 19.04
CA ARG A 72 1.92 2.34 19.61
C ARG A 72 0.46 2.29 19.17
N ILE A 73 -0.45 2.48 20.13
CA ILE A 73 -1.89 2.41 19.89
C ILE A 73 -2.48 3.76 20.25
N TYR A 74 -3.21 4.36 19.31
CA TYR A 74 -3.93 5.62 19.47
C TYR A 74 -5.43 5.33 19.52
N ILE A 75 -6.12 5.87 20.53
CA ILE A 75 -7.55 5.68 20.72
C ILE A 75 -8.22 7.05 20.62
N PHE A 76 -9.13 7.18 19.65
CA PHE A 76 -9.90 8.40 19.41
C PHE A 76 -11.35 8.20 19.77
N ASN A 77 -11.96 9.20 20.41
CA ASN A 77 -13.40 9.22 20.65
C ASN A 77 -14.18 9.65 19.39
N ASN A 78 -15.51 9.64 19.45
CA ASN A 78 -16.37 10.05 18.33
C ASN A 78 -16.20 11.51 17.89
N SER A 79 -15.60 12.35 18.73
CA SER A 79 -15.27 13.74 18.37
C SER A 79 -13.97 13.85 17.60
N GLY A 80 -13.23 12.73 17.43
CA GLY A 80 -11.91 12.70 16.81
C GLY A 80 -10.77 13.17 17.73
N GLU A 81 -11.03 13.27 19.03
CA GLU A 81 -10.03 13.59 20.03
C GLU A 81 -9.26 12.31 20.44
N CYS A 82 -7.94 12.39 20.51
CA CYS A 82 -7.10 11.30 20.99
C CYS A 82 -7.17 11.20 22.52
N VAL A 83 -7.95 10.25 23.02
CA VAL A 83 -8.17 10.07 24.46
C VAL A 83 -7.09 9.23 25.14
N SER A 84 -6.35 8.43 24.38
CA SER A 84 -5.26 7.61 24.92
C SER A 84 -4.22 7.28 23.84
N VAL A 85 -2.94 7.23 24.28
CA VAL A 85 -1.83 6.67 23.50
C VAL A 85 -1.12 5.65 24.39
N LEU A 86 -1.05 4.41 23.91
CA LEU A 86 -0.44 3.29 24.63
C LEU A 86 0.79 2.81 23.85
N SER A 87 1.83 2.40 24.59
CA SER A 87 2.93 1.63 24.01
C SER A 87 2.69 0.14 24.25
N THR A 88 2.96 -0.72 23.27
CA THR A 88 2.89 -2.15 23.48
C THR A 88 4.07 -2.64 24.30
N ASP A 89 3.82 -3.60 25.19
CA ASP A 89 4.87 -4.30 25.92
C ASP A 89 5.13 -5.65 25.20
N GLN A 90 6.36 -5.87 24.75
CA GLN A 90 6.77 -7.11 24.09
C GLN A 90 6.56 -8.37 24.95
N ASN A 91 6.47 -8.21 26.28
CA ASN A 91 6.27 -9.31 27.22
C ASN A 91 4.79 -9.51 27.61
N ALA A 92 3.91 -8.62 27.17
CA ALA A 92 2.48 -8.69 27.45
C ALA A 92 1.69 -9.01 26.19
N GLU A 93 0.79 -9.99 26.27
CA GLU A 93 -0.10 -10.36 25.19
C GLU A 93 -1.06 -9.22 24.82
N TYR A 94 -1.43 -8.41 25.80
CA TYR A 94 -2.36 -7.29 25.63
C TYR A 94 -1.86 -6.03 26.33
N THR A 95 -2.13 -4.89 25.69
CA THR A 95 -2.04 -3.56 26.31
C THR A 95 -3.45 -3.06 26.60
N SER A 96 -3.67 -2.39 27.73
CA SER A 96 -5.04 -2.01 28.11
C SER A 96 -5.22 -0.51 28.33
N ALA A 97 -6.45 -0.05 28.06
CA ALA A 97 -6.93 1.29 28.37
C ALA A 97 -8.24 1.21 29.14
N LYS A 98 -8.43 2.16 30.07
CA LYS A 98 -9.70 2.36 30.75
C LYS A 98 -10.52 3.42 30.03
N LEU A 99 -11.69 3.06 29.56
CA LEU A 99 -12.54 3.90 28.69
C LEU A 99 -13.99 3.92 29.22
N PRO A 100 -14.64 5.10 29.23
CA PRO A 100 -16.09 5.19 29.41
C PRO A 100 -16.86 4.45 28.30
N ALA A 101 -18.15 4.21 28.54
CA ALA A 101 -19.04 3.68 27.49
C ALA A 101 -19.06 4.67 26.30
N GLY A 102 -18.92 4.15 25.09
CA GLY A 102 -18.83 4.96 23.87
C GLY A 102 -18.22 4.20 22.71
N THR A 103 -18.22 4.80 21.52
CA THR A 103 -17.56 4.25 20.34
C THR A 103 -16.21 4.93 20.13
N TYR A 104 -15.21 4.13 19.86
CA TYR A 104 -13.81 4.57 19.70
C TYR A 104 -13.25 4.04 18.40
N SER A 105 -12.41 4.88 17.76
CA SER A 105 -11.55 4.45 16.65
C SER A 105 -10.16 4.16 17.20
N VAL A 106 -9.65 2.96 16.91
CA VAL A 106 -8.35 2.48 17.40
C VAL A 106 -7.41 2.36 16.21
N TYR A 107 -6.28 3.04 16.29
CA TYR A 107 -5.22 3.02 15.28
C TYR A 107 -3.98 2.41 15.90
N ALA A 108 -3.48 1.35 15.29
CA ALA A 108 -2.29 0.66 15.76
C ALA A 108 -1.14 0.82 14.77
N VAL A 109 0.02 1.19 15.29
CA VAL A 109 1.29 1.35 14.60
C VAL A 109 2.26 0.34 15.18
N GLY A 110 2.92 -0.44 14.36
CA GLY A 110 3.91 -1.43 14.78
C GLY A 110 5.14 -1.45 13.89
N GLY A 111 6.23 -1.99 14.40
CA GLY A 111 7.49 -2.11 13.69
C GLY A 111 8.57 -2.76 14.54
N ASN A 112 9.83 -2.68 14.08
CA ASN A 112 10.98 -3.12 14.87
C ASN A 112 11.54 -2.00 15.75
N ASP A 113 11.51 -0.74 15.26
CA ASP A 113 12.02 0.43 15.96
C ASP A 113 11.23 1.67 15.51
N LEU A 114 10.17 2.00 16.24
CA LEU A 114 9.33 3.14 15.95
C LEU A 114 10.00 4.50 16.20
N ASN A 115 11.15 4.55 16.90
CA ASN A 115 11.92 5.79 17.08
C ASN A 115 12.60 6.27 15.78
N ARG A 116 12.47 5.52 14.70
CA ARG A 116 12.90 5.94 13.36
C ARG A 116 11.88 6.83 12.68
N PHE A 117 10.67 6.89 13.22
CA PHE A 117 9.55 7.61 12.62
C PHE A 117 9.10 8.76 13.51
N THR A 118 8.73 9.88 12.89
CA THR A 118 8.00 10.94 13.58
C THR A 118 6.60 10.45 13.88
N LEU A 119 6.30 10.23 15.16
CA LEU A 119 4.99 9.79 15.65
C LEU A 119 4.34 10.93 16.44
N PRO A 120 3.04 11.23 16.23
CA PRO A 120 2.38 12.27 17.01
C PRO A 120 2.26 11.84 18.47
N ASN A 121 2.36 12.80 19.39
CA ASN A 121 2.00 12.59 20.79
C ASN A 121 0.47 12.67 20.96
N GLN A 122 -0.04 12.35 22.15
CA GLN A 122 -1.49 12.31 22.39
C GLN A 122 -2.20 13.63 22.09
N THR A 123 -1.59 14.77 22.44
CA THR A 123 -2.22 16.09 22.26
C THR A 123 -2.19 16.59 20.81
N GLU A 124 -1.32 16.04 19.98
CA GLU A 124 -1.13 16.39 18.58
C GLU A 124 -1.76 15.38 17.61
N ALA A 125 -2.05 14.17 18.11
CA ALA A 125 -2.57 13.10 17.31
C ALA A 125 -3.97 13.41 16.79
N THR A 126 -4.16 13.21 15.49
CA THR A 126 -5.45 13.22 14.81
C THR A 126 -5.58 11.95 13.97
N THR A 127 -6.78 11.59 13.57
CA THR A 127 -7.02 10.44 12.67
C THR A 127 -6.37 10.57 11.30
N THR A 128 -5.88 11.77 10.97
CA THR A 128 -5.18 12.07 9.70
C THR A 128 -3.71 12.44 9.90
N SER A 129 -3.14 12.22 11.10
CA SER A 129 -1.74 12.49 11.39
C SER A 129 -0.81 11.72 10.46
N TRP A 130 0.27 12.37 10.04
CA TRP A 130 1.29 11.79 9.17
C TRP A 130 2.39 11.12 9.97
N LEU A 131 2.82 9.95 9.49
CA LEU A 131 4.02 9.23 9.90
C LEU A 131 5.04 9.36 8.78
N ARG A 132 6.23 9.77 9.13
CA ARG A 132 7.35 9.94 8.20
C ARG A 132 8.65 9.43 8.83
N LEU A 133 9.61 9.10 7.99
CA LEU A 133 10.95 8.79 8.47
C LEU A 133 11.57 10.04 9.13
N GLU A 134 12.20 9.88 10.28
CA GLU A 134 13.00 10.92 10.92
C GLU A 134 14.25 11.23 10.10
N ASP A 135 14.64 12.50 10.09
CA ASP A 135 15.82 12.96 9.35
C ASP A 135 17.08 12.19 9.77
N GLY A 136 17.81 11.69 8.79
CA GLY A 136 19.05 10.92 8.99
C GLY A 136 18.84 9.49 9.48
N LYS A 137 17.62 9.03 9.66
CA LYS A 137 17.32 7.63 10.00
C LYS A 137 17.23 6.75 8.76
N VAL A 138 17.43 5.46 8.96
CA VAL A 138 17.25 4.44 7.93
C VAL A 138 15.85 3.84 8.09
N MET A 139 15.10 3.77 6.99
CA MET A 139 13.78 3.16 6.96
C MET A 139 13.84 1.72 7.49
N ASP A 140 12.91 1.36 8.33
CA ASP A 140 12.70 0.03 8.88
C ASP A 140 11.25 -0.40 8.64
N ASP A 141 10.88 -1.56 9.15
CA ASP A 141 9.52 -2.07 9.02
C ASP A 141 8.51 -1.15 9.69
N LEU A 142 7.40 -0.89 9.02
CA LEU A 142 6.29 -0.08 9.50
C LEU A 142 4.98 -0.77 9.13
N LEU A 143 4.21 -1.14 10.14
CA LEU A 143 2.93 -1.82 10.01
C LEU A 143 1.83 -0.95 10.61
N LEU A 144 0.71 -0.84 9.93
CA LEU A 144 -0.42 -0.02 10.36
C LEU A 144 -1.73 -0.79 10.21
N SER A 145 -2.66 -0.52 11.11
CA SER A 145 -4.06 -0.93 10.99
C SER A 145 -4.96 0.00 11.78
N ASN A 146 -6.24 0.02 11.44
CA ASN A 146 -7.25 0.71 12.22
C ASN A 146 -8.52 -0.11 12.30
N THR A 147 -9.28 0.10 13.37
CA THR A 147 -10.58 -0.54 13.59
C THR A 147 -11.42 0.32 14.53
N SER A 148 -12.65 -0.05 14.75
CA SER A 148 -13.52 0.60 15.72
C SER A 148 -14.00 -0.38 16.77
N VAL A 149 -14.25 0.11 17.99
CA VAL A 149 -14.81 -0.67 19.10
C VAL A 149 -15.85 0.17 19.82
N THR A 150 -16.95 -0.46 20.22
CA THR A 150 -17.99 0.16 21.08
C THR A 150 -17.93 -0.47 22.46
N MET A 151 -17.66 0.37 23.48
CA MET A 151 -17.70 0.00 24.89
C MET A 151 -19.14 0.17 25.40
N GLU A 152 -19.76 -0.91 25.83
CA GLU A 152 -21.18 -0.97 26.21
C GLU A 152 -21.40 -1.15 27.72
N GLY A 153 -20.38 -0.82 28.52
CA GLY A 153 -20.43 -0.96 29.99
C GLY A 153 -19.84 -2.28 30.48
N GLU A 154 -19.05 -2.96 29.67
CA GLU A 154 -18.31 -4.17 29.99
C GLU A 154 -16.90 -4.15 29.41
N ASP A 155 -15.98 -4.92 29.98
CA ASP A 155 -14.63 -5.09 29.49
C ASP A 155 -14.64 -5.76 28.10
N LYS A 156 -13.78 -5.28 27.19
CA LYS A 156 -13.65 -5.85 25.84
C LYS A 156 -12.20 -6.18 25.51
N THR A 157 -12.04 -7.18 24.66
CA THR A 157 -10.75 -7.53 24.04
C THR A 157 -10.84 -7.29 22.54
N LEU A 158 -9.81 -6.70 21.97
CA LEU A 158 -9.67 -6.34 20.57
C LEU A 158 -8.33 -6.85 20.04
N ASP A 159 -8.36 -7.73 19.07
CA ASP A 159 -7.16 -8.20 18.35
C ASP A 159 -7.05 -7.46 17.03
N ILE A 160 -5.90 -6.81 16.80
CA ILE A 160 -5.65 -6.00 15.61
C ILE A 160 -4.53 -6.64 14.79
N GLU A 161 -4.85 -6.96 13.54
CA GLU A 161 -3.89 -7.41 12.55
C GLU A 161 -3.28 -6.21 11.84
N LEU A 162 -1.95 -6.10 11.87
CA LEU A 162 -1.18 -5.00 11.30
C LEU A 162 -0.70 -5.32 9.89
N ASN A 163 -0.89 -4.40 8.98
CA ASN A 163 -0.50 -4.51 7.58
C ASN A 163 0.74 -3.66 7.28
N ARG A 164 1.74 -4.26 6.62
CA ARG A 164 2.98 -3.58 6.27
C ARG A 164 2.74 -2.45 5.27
N LYS A 165 3.35 -1.30 5.52
CA LYS A 165 3.24 -0.07 4.71
C LYS A 165 4.54 0.31 3.99
N VAL A 166 5.53 -0.51 4.07
CA VAL A 166 6.82 -0.35 3.37
C VAL A 166 7.02 -1.47 2.35
N MET A 167 7.90 -1.24 1.40
CA MET A 167 8.41 -2.23 0.46
C MET A 167 9.90 -2.47 0.69
N SER A 168 10.48 -3.47 0.07
CA SER A 168 11.93 -3.72 0.08
C SER A 168 12.47 -3.84 -1.33
N VAL A 169 13.54 -3.12 -1.65
CA VAL A 169 14.38 -3.44 -2.81
C VAL A 169 15.45 -4.40 -2.31
N SER A 170 15.36 -5.67 -2.70
CA SER A 170 16.22 -6.74 -2.19
C SER A 170 17.61 -6.70 -2.79
N SER A 171 17.71 -6.34 -4.08
CA SER A 171 18.98 -6.14 -4.78
C SER A 171 18.79 -5.33 -6.06
N VAL A 172 19.88 -4.70 -6.50
CA VAL A 172 19.99 -4.05 -7.81
C VAL A 172 21.26 -4.55 -8.48
N THR A 173 21.17 -5.10 -9.70
CA THR A 173 22.31 -5.65 -10.42
C THR A 173 22.29 -5.20 -11.88
N ILE A 174 23.39 -4.60 -12.36
CA ILE A 174 23.59 -4.24 -13.77
C ILE A 174 24.79 -5.01 -14.31
N LYS A 175 24.57 -5.81 -15.36
CA LYS A 175 25.56 -6.69 -15.98
C LYS A 175 26.10 -6.12 -17.29
N LYS A 176 27.30 -6.58 -17.70
CA LYS A 176 28.01 -6.20 -18.94
C LYS A 176 28.25 -4.69 -19.07
N VAL A 177 28.39 -3.99 -17.96
CA VAL A 177 28.72 -2.56 -17.95
C VAL A 177 30.07 -2.35 -18.60
N PRO A 178 30.24 -1.34 -19.48
CA PRO A 178 31.53 -1.04 -20.12
C PRO A 178 32.65 -0.81 -19.09
N THR A 179 33.84 -1.21 -19.44
CA THR A 179 34.99 -1.19 -18.50
C THR A 179 35.48 0.22 -18.17
N ASP A 180 35.16 1.20 -19.01
CA ASP A 180 35.43 2.62 -18.84
C ASP A 180 34.49 3.34 -17.86
N VAL A 181 33.41 2.67 -17.44
CA VAL A 181 32.49 3.19 -16.41
C VAL A 181 33.15 3.10 -15.04
N THR A 182 33.18 4.23 -14.35
CA THR A 182 33.81 4.40 -13.02
C THR A 182 32.85 4.38 -11.87
N ALA A 183 31.54 4.66 -12.10
CA ALA A 183 30.47 4.51 -11.12
C ALA A 183 29.13 4.25 -11.80
N VAL A 184 28.28 3.48 -11.13
CA VAL A 184 26.90 3.18 -11.54
C VAL A 184 25.96 3.56 -10.42
N GLU A 185 24.95 4.37 -10.73
CA GLU A 185 23.89 4.76 -9.82
C GLU A 185 22.54 4.35 -10.43
N VAL A 186 21.63 3.87 -9.58
CA VAL A 186 20.26 3.52 -9.98
C VAL A 186 19.30 4.25 -9.06
N MET A 187 18.51 5.16 -9.64
CA MET A 187 17.51 5.94 -8.90
C MET A 187 16.11 5.40 -9.18
N VAL A 188 15.30 5.31 -8.15
CA VAL A 188 13.87 4.95 -8.21
C VAL A 188 13.04 6.14 -7.77
N SER A 189 12.08 6.59 -8.57
CA SER A 189 11.26 7.77 -8.31
C SER A 189 9.95 7.72 -9.14
N PRO A 190 8.81 8.26 -8.64
CA PRO A 190 8.63 8.82 -7.30
C PRO A 190 8.26 7.75 -6.26
N LEU A 191 8.71 7.95 -5.03
CA LEU A 191 8.33 7.17 -3.86
C LEU A 191 7.49 8.05 -2.93
N TYR A 192 6.55 7.45 -2.15
CA TYR A 192 5.91 8.21 -1.08
C TYR A 192 6.93 8.62 -0.02
N SER A 193 6.71 9.80 0.60
CA SER A 193 7.56 10.33 1.68
C SER A 193 6.97 10.09 3.07
N LYS A 194 5.68 9.78 3.15
CA LYS A 194 4.91 9.65 4.39
C LYS A 194 3.64 8.83 4.18
N VAL A 195 3.11 8.32 5.28
CA VAL A 195 1.84 7.59 5.33
C VAL A 195 0.99 8.15 6.48
N LYS A 196 -0.33 8.19 6.34
CA LYS A 196 -1.20 8.57 7.46
C LYS A 196 -1.31 7.43 8.47
N ILE A 197 -1.65 7.78 9.70
CA ILE A 197 -1.87 6.82 10.78
C ILE A 197 -2.96 5.78 10.44
N ASP A 198 -3.88 6.09 9.53
CA ASP A 198 -4.88 5.18 9.00
C ASP A 198 -4.34 4.21 7.93
N GLY A 199 -3.06 4.36 7.56
CA GLY A 199 -2.38 3.54 6.57
C GLY A 199 -2.59 4.00 5.13
N THR A 200 -3.23 5.14 4.88
CA THR A 200 -3.41 5.71 3.53
C THR A 200 -2.23 6.59 3.14
N PHE A 201 -1.85 6.54 1.87
CA PHE A 201 -0.82 7.40 1.29
C PHE A 201 -1.45 8.66 0.68
N ASP A 202 -0.69 9.76 0.66
CA ASP A 202 -1.15 11.02 0.05
C ASP A 202 -0.99 11.00 -1.46
N THR A 203 -2.08 11.01 -2.18
CA THR A 203 -2.06 11.09 -3.65
C THR A 203 -1.47 12.41 -4.16
N ASN A 204 -1.48 13.46 -3.33
CA ASN A 204 -0.90 14.77 -3.64
C ASN A 204 0.56 14.92 -3.17
N ASP A 205 1.16 13.88 -2.57
CA ASP A 205 2.58 13.89 -2.22
C ASP A 205 3.41 14.17 -3.47
N THR A 206 4.38 15.06 -3.40
CA THR A 206 5.32 15.31 -4.51
C THR A 206 6.20 14.10 -4.81
N GLY A 207 6.33 13.22 -3.83
CA GLY A 207 7.17 12.04 -3.88
C GLY A 207 8.64 12.35 -3.63
N GLU A 208 9.36 11.30 -3.25
CA GLU A 208 10.81 11.31 -3.05
C GLU A 208 11.48 10.38 -4.05
N SER A 209 12.80 10.44 -4.09
CA SER A 209 13.63 9.51 -4.85
C SER A 209 14.62 8.82 -3.94
N TYR A 210 14.99 7.60 -4.30
CA TYR A 210 16.08 6.89 -3.66
C TYR A 210 17.11 6.43 -4.69
N THR A 211 18.40 6.74 -4.44
CA THR A 211 19.52 6.37 -5.32
C THR A 211 20.35 5.26 -4.69
N PHE A 212 20.47 4.16 -5.41
CA PHE A 212 21.38 3.06 -5.11
C PHE A 212 22.72 3.32 -5.78
N THR A 213 23.79 3.44 -5.00
CA THR A 213 25.16 3.46 -5.53
C THR A 213 25.67 2.03 -5.59
N LEU A 214 25.92 1.52 -6.79
CA LEU A 214 26.32 0.14 -7.01
C LEU A 214 27.83 -0.03 -6.81
N THR A 215 28.23 -1.21 -6.40
CA THR A 215 29.63 -1.62 -6.24
C THR A 215 30.06 -2.50 -7.40
N LYS A 216 31.23 -2.25 -7.96
CA LYS A 216 31.79 -3.06 -9.05
C LYS A 216 32.21 -4.43 -8.54
N ALA A 217 31.67 -5.48 -9.15
CA ALA A 217 32.02 -6.86 -8.83
C ALA A 217 33.42 -7.24 -9.38
N THR A 218 33.94 -8.38 -8.93
CA THR A 218 35.28 -8.87 -9.28
C THR A 218 35.45 -9.23 -10.77
N ASP A 219 34.36 -9.50 -11.49
CA ASP A 219 34.37 -9.75 -12.94
C ASP A 219 34.64 -8.48 -13.76
N GLY A 220 34.61 -7.32 -13.13
CA GLY A 220 34.90 -6.02 -13.73
C GLY A 220 33.81 -5.44 -14.62
N THR A 221 32.71 -6.17 -14.85
CA THR A 221 31.60 -5.79 -15.74
C THR A 221 30.22 -5.85 -15.08
N THR A 222 30.10 -6.49 -13.94
CA THR A 222 28.90 -6.50 -13.11
C THR A 222 29.00 -5.43 -12.01
N TRP A 223 27.93 -4.70 -11.80
CA TRP A 223 27.79 -3.76 -10.72
C TRP A 223 26.56 -4.13 -9.92
N ASP A 224 26.66 -4.15 -8.60
CA ASP A 224 25.57 -4.61 -7.74
C ASP A 224 25.41 -3.81 -6.45
N TYR A 225 24.21 -3.90 -5.89
CA TYR A 225 23.82 -3.48 -4.56
C TYR A 225 23.04 -4.64 -3.93
N GLN A 226 23.68 -5.37 -3.01
CA GLN A 226 23.18 -6.65 -2.48
C GLN A 226 22.55 -6.54 -1.08
N THR A 227 22.50 -5.32 -0.52
CA THR A 227 21.88 -5.09 0.79
C THR A 227 20.41 -4.70 0.58
N ALA A 228 19.50 -5.48 1.18
CA ALA A 228 18.07 -5.12 1.11
C ALA A 228 17.83 -3.72 1.69
N LYS A 229 17.06 -2.91 0.98
CA LYS A 229 16.69 -1.54 1.36
C LYS A 229 15.19 -1.40 1.51
N THR A 230 14.75 -1.10 2.72
CA THR A 230 13.35 -0.78 3.01
C THR A 230 13.05 0.66 2.61
N LEU A 231 11.92 0.89 1.95
CA LEU A 231 11.47 2.18 1.43
C LEU A 231 9.93 2.27 1.54
N PHE A 232 9.37 3.47 1.49
CA PHE A 232 7.95 3.60 1.19
C PHE A 232 7.65 3.14 -0.24
N PRO A 233 6.40 2.72 -0.54
CA PRO A 233 5.98 2.31 -1.87
C PRO A 233 6.17 3.40 -2.92
N SER A 234 6.16 3.01 -4.19
CA SER A 234 6.14 4.00 -5.27
C SER A 234 4.79 4.69 -5.37
N LYS A 235 4.84 5.97 -5.72
CA LYS A 235 3.65 6.74 -6.07
C LYS A 235 3.31 6.50 -7.55
N GLY A 236 2.46 5.50 -7.81
CA GLY A 236 2.20 5.05 -9.16
C GLY A 236 3.37 4.24 -9.74
N LYS A 237 3.46 4.18 -11.05
CA LYS A 237 4.56 3.52 -11.76
C LYS A 237 5.86 4.30 -11.56
N PRO A 238 6.89 3.72 -10.96
CA PRO A 238 8.15 4.46 -10.77
C PRO A 238 8.98 4.50 -12.05
N THR A 239 9.72 5.58 -12.21
CA THR A 239 10.83 5.65 -13.15
C THR A 239 12.10 5.14 -12.50
N ILE A 240 12.81 4.26 -13.19
CA ILE A 240 14.13 3.77 -12.81
C ILE A 240 15.15 4.44 -13.70
N THR A 241 16.00 5.28 -13.12
CA THR A 241 17.06 6.00 -13.84
C THR A 241 18.41 5.39 -13.51
N ILE A 242 19.11 4.90 -14.54
CA ILE A 242 20.45 4.32 -14.43
C ILE A 242 21.45 5.32 -14.97
N THR A 243 22.43 5.71 -14.16
CA THR A 243 23.50 6.63 -14.52
C THR A 243 24.82 5.91 -14.55
N PHE A 244 25.47 5.88 -15.73
CA PHE A 244 26.85 5.42 -15.91
C PHE A 244 27.78 6.63 -15.93
N LYS A 245 28.67 6.75 -14.95
CA LYS A 245 29.66 7.83 -14.87
C LYS A 245 31.00 7.36 -15.45
N ARG A 246 31.60 8.21 -16.28
CA ARG A 246 32.91 8.00 -16.89
C ARG A 246 33.82 9.18 -16.58
N GLY A 247 34.31 9.27 -15.31
CA GLY A 247 35.02 10.45 -14.81
C GLY A 247 34.05 11.54 -14.29
N GLU A 248 34.57 12.74 -14.04
CA GLU A 248 33.85 13.77 -13.30
C GLU A 248 32.68 14.42 -14.07
N ASN A 249 32.79 14.53 -15.42
CA ASN A 249 31.84 15.30 -16.22
C ASN A 249 31.20 14.52 -17.39
N ASN A 250 31.35 13.20 -17.41
CA ASN A 250 30.79 12.37 -18.48
C ASN A 250 29.88 11.30 -17.88
N ALA A 251 28.58 11.47 -18.09
CA ALA A 251 27.57 10.50 -17.63
C ALA A 251 26.61 10.14 -18.77
N THR A 252 26.28 8.87 -18.86
CA THR A 252 25.20 8.37 -19.74
C THR A 252 24.03 7.97 -18.85
N ILE A 253 22.84 8.44 -19.20
CA ILE A 253 21.62 8.23 -18.41
C ILE A 253 20.64 7.40 -19.22
N TYR A 254 20.09 6.37 -18.60
CA TYR A 254 19.01 5.54 -19.12
C TYR A 254 17.83 5.62 -18.17
N SER A 255 16.62 5.85 -18.70
CA SER A 255 15.40 5.96 -17.90
C SER A 255 14.35 4.97 -18.37
N TYR A 256 13.69 4.31 -17.42
CA TYR A 256 12.69 3.27 -17.67
C TYR A 256 11.50 3.50 -16.74
N GLU A 257 10.30 3.39 -17.24
CA GLU A 257 9.10 3.36 -16.42
C GLU A 257 8.74 1.90 -16.09
N ALA A 258 8.51 1.60 -14.84
CA ALA A 258 8.06 0.27 -14.44
C ALA A 258 6.62 -0.01 -14.94
N ALA A 259 6.32 -1.23 -15.34
CA ALA A 259 5.00 -1.63 -15.82
C ALA A 259 3.90 -1.44 -14.78
N GLY A 260 4.25 -1.51 -13.48
CA GLY A 260 3.34 -1.33 -12.36
C GLY A 260 3.97 -0.58 -11.18
N ALA A 261 3.12 -0.21 -10.22
CA ALA A 261 3.57 0.40 -8.97
C ALA A 261 4.32 -0.62 -8.09
N PHE A 262 5.36 -0.16 -7.39
CA PHE A 262 6.01 -0.93 -6.34
C PHE A 262 5.21 -0.79 -5.04
N ALA A 263 4.33 -1.73 -4.79
CA ALA A 263 3.36 -1.66 -3.70
C ALA A 263 3.98 -1.96 -2.32
N ALA A 264 3.28 -1.57 -1.26
CA ALA A 264 3.60 -1.98 0.10
C ALA A 264 3.57 -3.51 0.26
N ASN A 265 4.34 -4.03 1.20
CA ASN A 265 4.49 -5.46 1.48
C ASN A 265 5.04 -6.28 0.29
N LYS A 266 5.80 -5.65 -0.61
CA LYS A 266 6.43 -6.30 -1.75
C LYS A 266 7.95 -6.20 -1.68
N ARG A 267 8.63 -7.23 -2.20
CA ARG A 267 10.07 -7.19 -2.47
C ARG A 267 10.30 -6.95 -3.96
N VAL A 268 11.22 -6.06 -4.27
CA VAL A 268 11.61 -5.70 -5.63
C VAL A 268 13.05 -6.09 -5.85
N LYS A 269 13.32 -6.81 -6.93
CA LYS A 269 14.65 -7.09 -7.43
C LYS A 269 14.79 -6.40 -8.78
N ILE A 270 15.85 -5.60 -8.97
CA ILE A 270 16.10 -4.88 -10.22
C ILE A 270 17.32 -5.52 -10.87
N GLU A 271 17.18 -6.06 -12.07
CA GLU A 271 18.28 -6.60 -12.86
C GLU A 271 18.31 -5.95 -14.23
N GLY A 272 19.50 -5.54 -14.67
CA GLY A 272 19.73 -4.95 -15.99
C GLY A 272 20.94 -5.58 -16.67
N THR A 273 20.91 -5.59 -17.99
CA THR A 273 22.04 -5.99 -18.82
C THR A 273 22.30 -4.92 -19.86
N TYR A 274 23.51 -4.40 -19.90
CA TYR A 274 23.94 -3.45 -20.92
C TYR A 274 24.24 -4.16 -22.25
N THR A 275 23.81 -3.57 -23.36
CA THR A 275 24.20 -3.94 -24.73
C THR A 275 24.53 -2.67 -25.52
N GLU A 276 25.59 -2.71 -26.33
CA GLU A 276 26.05 -1.52 -27.08
C GLU A 276 24.99 -0.97 -28.07
N SER A 277 24.15 -1.86 -28.60
CA SER A 277 23.13 -1.49 -29.60
C SER A 277 21.81 -0.98 -28.99
N GLN A 278 21.53 -1.32 -27.73
CA GLN A 278 20.23 -1.03 -27.10
C GLN A 278 20.34 -0.31 -25.74
N GLY A 279 21.56 -0.06 -25.27
CA GLY A 279 21.77 0.45 -23.92
C GLY A 279 21.54 -0.61 -22.85
N VAL A 280 20.89 -0.25 -21.75
CA VAL A 280 20.56 -1.20 -20.68
C VAL A 280 19.17 -1.78 -20.92
N THR A 281 19.07 -3.09 -21.07
CA THR A 281 17.78 -3.79 -20.99
C THR A 281 17.54 -4.11 -19.51
N LEU A 282 16.46 -3.60 -18.95
CA LEU A 282 16.05 -3.90 -17.59
C LEU A 282 15.03 -5.03 -17.59
N THR A 283 15.31 -6.04 -16.77
CA THR A 283 14.31 -7.00 -16.32
C THR A 283 14.15 -6.79 -14.82
N GLY A 284 12.95 -6.52 -14.36
CA GLY A 284 12.66 -6.41 -12.94
C GLY A 284 11.79 -7.58 -12.51
N THR A 285 12.16 -8.24 -11.42
CA THR A 285 11.32 -9.25 -10.80
C THR A 285 10.66 -8.61 -9.59
N LEU A 286 9.34 -8.42 -9.62
CA LEU A 286 8.54 -8.15 -8.45
C LEU A 286 8.17 -9.50 -7.84
N THR A 287 8.86 -9.89 -6.80
CA THR A 287 8.38 -10.97 -5.96
C THR A 287 7.26 -10.41 -5.09
N SER A 288 6.04 -10.90 -5.28
CA SER A 288 4.95 -10.64 -4.35
C SER A 288 5.12 -11.57 -3.16
N GLU A 289 6.20 -11.40 -2.42
CA GLU A 289 6.32 -12.06 -1.15
C GLU A 289 5.56 -11.23 -0.11
N ALA A 290 4.50 -11.79 0.46
CA ALA A 290 4.34 -11.64 1.89
C ALA A 290 5.67 -12.11 2.46
N TRP A 291 6.50 -11.22 2.89
CA TRP A 291 7.85 -11.34 3.43
C TRP A 291 8.40 -12.78 3.72
N GLY A 292 7.75 -13.84 3.27
CA GLY A 292 8.00 -15.25 3.50
C GLY A 292 7.75 -16.22 2.33
N GLU A 293 7.03 -15.87 1.25
CA GLU A 293 6.76 -16.79 0.13
C GLU A 293 7.15 -16.18 -1.22
N GLU A 294 7.88 -16.93 -2.05
CA GLU A 294 8.30 -16.50 -3.39
C GLU A 294 7.20 -16.76 -4.43
N SER A 295 6.51 -15.72 -4.88
CA SER A 295 5.82 -15.75 -6.15
C SER A 295 6.47 -14.76 -7.11
N ASN A 296 7.07 -15.26 -8.17
CA ASN A 296 7.72 -14.44 -9.19
C ASN A 296 6.66 -13.83 -10.11
N VAL A 297 6.59 -12.49 -10.13
CA VAL A 297 5.92 -11.75 -11.20
C VAL A 297 7.02 -11.05 -11.99
N GLU A 298 7.26 -11.48 -13.21
CA GLU A 298 8.21 -10.83 -14.11
C GLU A 298 7.62 -9.52 -14.63
N PHE A 299 8.40 -8.44 -14.59
CA PHE A 299 8.07 -7.17 -15.21
C PHE A 299 9.03 -6.91 -16.34
N ASP A 300 8.49 -6.66 -17.51
CA ASP A 300 9.24 -5.99 -18.56
C ASP A 300 9.18 -4.49 -18.30
N PHE A 301 10.33 -3.85 -18.17
CA PHE A 301 10.42 -2.40 -18.10
C PHE A 301 10.40 -1.86 -19.53
N ASP A 302 9.31 -1.17 -19.89
CA ASP A 302 9.26 -0.47 -21.16
C ASP A 302 10.31 0.62 -21.24
N ASN A 303 11.08 0.61 -22.32
CA ASN A 303 12.16 1.55 -22.57
C ASN A 303 11.58 2.89 -23.04
N THR A 304 11.17 3.75 -22.11
CA THR A 304 10.52 5.03 -22.42
C THR A 304 11.47 6.20 -22.52
N ASN A 305 12.72 6.06 -22.87
CA ASN A 305 13.62 7.12 -23.35
C ASN A 305 15.09 6.87 -23.01
N SER A 306 15.87 6.49 -23.99
CA SER A 306 17.32 6.67 -23.95
C SER A 306 17.66 8.12 -24.31
N SER A 307 17.60 9.04 -23.35
CA SER A 307 18.18 10.35 -23.56
C SER A 307 19.68 10.28 -23.29
N GLN A 308 20.49 10.18 -24.35
CA GLN A 308 21.91 10.48 -24.30
C GLN A 308 22.08 11.99 -24.10
N GLN A 309 22.44 12.41 -22.90
CA GLN A 309 22.95 13.75 -22.70
C GLN A 309 24.49 13.71 -22.73
N GLY A 310 25.02 13.64 -23.93
CA GLY A 310 26.43 13.96 -24.19
C GLY A 310 26.57 15.47 -24.27
N ASN A 311 27.41 16.06 -23.40
CA ASN A 311 27.80 17.47 -23.51
C ASN A 311 28.81 17.62 -24.67
N GLY A 312 28.31 17.97 -25.83
CA GLY A 312 29.09 18.32 -27.00
C GLY A 312 28.27 19.31 -27.82
N ASN A 313 28.74 20.58 -27.86
CA ASN A 313 28.19 21.58 -28.76
C ASN A 313 28.24 21.05 -30.20
N ASP A 314 27.05 20.84 -30.78
CA ASP A 314 26.84 21.01 -32.22
C ASP A 314 25.35 21.30 -32.44
N ASP A 315 25.11 22.51 -32.94
CA ASP A 315 23.84 22.97 -33.49
C ASP A 315 23.41 22.08 -34.66
N ASN A 316 22.43 21.21 -34.46
CA ASN A 316 21.48 20.83 -35.52
C ASN A 316 20.19 20.24 -34.91
N ASN A 317 19.21 21.11 -34.82
CA ASN A 317 17.83 20.80 -34.50
C ASN A 317 17.21 20.00 -35.66
N ASN A 318 17.07 18.69 -35.51
CA ASN A 318 16.16 17.89 -36.32
C ASN A 318 15.61 16.74 -35.50
N ASN A 319 14.53 17.04 -34.76
CA ASN A 319 13.77 16.10 -33.95
C ASN A 319 12.88 15.24 -34.87
N ASN A 320 13.42 14.14 -35.37
CA ASN A 320 12.67 13.05 -35.95
C ASN A 320 13.11 11.76 -35.27
N ASN A 321 12.60 11.52 -34.03
CA ASN A 321 12.66 10.21 -33.40
C ASN A 321 11.55 9.33 -33.98
N THR A 322 11.77 8.75 -35.14
CA THR A 322 10.99 7.62 -35.62
C THR A 322 11.59 6.37 -34.97
N PRO A 323 10.83 5.59 -34.15
CA PRO A 323 11.35 4.33 -33.64
C PRO A 323 11.64 3.39 -34.80
N SER A 324 12.81 2.79 -34.84
CA SER A 324 13.13 1.76 -35.80
C SER A 324 12.56 0.44 -35.33
N GLY A 325 11.40 0.06 -35.82
CA GLY A 325 10.76 -1.23 -35.53
C GLY A 325 9.35 -1.30 -36.09
N THR A 326 8.91 -2.50 -36.41
CA THR A 326 7.52 -2.78 -36.83
C THR A 326 6.67 -2.96 -35.56
N PRO A 327 5.48 -2.31 -35.46
CA PRO A 327 4.56 -2.57 -34.35
C PRO A 327 4.18 -4.05 -34.27
N VAL A 328 4.04 -4.58 -33.05
CA VAL A 328 3.61 -5.97 -32.80
C VAL A 328 2.35 -5.93 -31.94
N ALA A 329 1.29 -6.64 -32.36
CA ALA A 329 0.04 -6.69 -31.62
C ALA A 329 0.24 -7.28 -30.22
N GLY A 330 -0.36 -6.66 -29.20
CA GLY A 330 -0.18 -7.02 -27.80
C GLY A 330 1.03 -6.37 -27.13
N GLU A 331 1.85 -5.62 -27.87
CA GLU A 331 3.04 -4.94 -27.33
C GLU A 331 2.84 -3.42 -27.28
N THR A 332 3.78 -2.72 -26.69
CA THR A 332 3.80 -1.26 -26.65
C THR A 332 4.65 -0.70 -27.79
N TYR A 333 4.10 0.24 -28.55
CA TYR A 333 4.76 0.95 -29.62
C TYR A 333 4.49 2.46 -29.50
N LEU A 334 5.54 3.28 -29.47
CA LEU A 334 5.43 4.73 -29.23
C LEU A 334 4.65 5.10 -27.96
N GLY A 335 4.78 4.31 -26.91
CA GLY A 335 4.04 4.52 -25.65
C GLY A 335 2.57 4.10 -25.68
N CYS A 336 2.06 3.63 -26.82
CA CYS A 336 0.70 3.14 -27.02
C CYS A 336 0.66 1.61 -27.05
N TYR A 337 -0.39 0.99 -26.50
CA TYR A 337 -0.62 -0.44 -26.68
C TYR A 337 -1.08 -0.71 -28.13
N VAL A 338 -0.47 -1.70 -28.77
CA VAL A 338 -0.79 -2.12 -30.14
C VAL A 338 -1.95 -3.09 -30.13
N VAL A 339 -3.14 -2.62 -30.50
CA VAL A 339 -4.37 -3.44 -30.54
C VAL A 339 -4.33 -4.45 -31.68
N SER A 340 -3.88 -4.02 -32.86
CA SER A 340 -3.77 -4.87 -34.03
C SER A 340 -2.76 -4.30 -35.03
N VAL A 341 -2.23 -5.17 -35.87
CA VAL A 341 -1.30 -4.83 -36.96
C VAL A 341 -1.79 -5.44 -38.28
N ASP A 342 -1.82 -4.62 -39.32
CA ASP A 342 -1.95 -5.07 -40.72
C ASP A 342 -0.57 -4.93 -41.39
N ALA A 343 0.15 -6.02 -41.46
CA ALA A 343 1.51 -6.05 -42.00
C ALA A 343 1.54 -5.77 -43.54
N ASP A 344 0.47 -6.13 -44.25
CA ASP A 344 0.37 -5.90 -45.71
C ASP A 344 0.09 -4.43 -46.02
N ALA A 345 -0.77 -3.80 -45.24
CA ALA A 345 -1.07 -2.35 -45.32
C ALA A 345 -0.04 -1.48 -44.60
N LYS A 346 0.86 -2.07 -43.82
CA LYS A 346 1.79 -1.36 -42.91
C LYS A 346 1.06 -0.37 -42.00
N THR A 347 -0.03 -0.83 -41.38
CA THR A 347 -0.82 -0.05 -40.42
C THR A 347 -0.99 -0.80 -39.10
N ALA A 348 -1.10 -0.05 -38.03
CA ALA A 348 -1.39 -0.58 -36.70
C ALA A 348 -2.49 0.25 -36.02
N VAL A 349 -3.32 -0.38 -35.23
CA VAL A 349 -4.25 0.32 -34.33
C VAL A 349 -3.57 0.49 -32.98
N LEU A 350 -3.37 1.74 -32.58
CA LEU A 350 -2.71 2.10 -31.33
C LEU A 350 -3.73 2.63 -30.32
N LEU A 351 -3.74 2.09 -29.11
CA LEU A 351 -4.58 2.53 -28.00
C LEU A 351 -3.85 3.61 -27.20
N SER A 352 -4.55 4.71 -26.87
CA SER A 352 -4.00 5.77 -26.03
C SER A 352 -3.51 5.23 -24.67
N PRO A 353 -2.33 5.66 -24.21
CA PRO A 353 -1.82 5.30 -22.87
C PRO A 353 -2.67 5.89 -21.76
N THR A 354 -3.41 6.97 -22.05
CA THR A 354 -4.27 7.67 -21.10
C THR A 354 -5.75 7.46 -21.40
N GLU A 355 -6.56 7.59 -20.36
CA GLU A 355 -8.02 7.59 -20.44
C GLU A 355 -8.58 8.81 -19.72
N SER A 356 -9.80 9.21 -20.07
CA SER A 356 -10.51 10.35 -19.49
C SER A 356 -11.97 10.00 -19.23
N ASN A 357 -12.59 10.73 -18.32
CA ASN A 357 -14.01 10.58 -17.98
C ASN A 357 -14.71 11.96 -17.88
N GLY A 358 -15.99 11.94 -17.58
CA GLY A 358 -16.76 13.18 -17.35
C GLY A 358 -17.48 13.74 -18.60
N TYR A 359 -17.56 12.97 -19.66
CA TYR A 359 -18.31 13.35 -20.86
C TYR A 359 -19.78 12.93 -20.74
N ASN A 360 -20.70 13.91 -20.89
CA ASN A 360 -22.13 13.68 -20.74
C ASN A 360 -22.89 13.66 -22.09
N LEU A 361 -22.31 14.24 -23.13
CA LEU A 361 -22.92 14.37 -24.45
C LEU A 361 -21.97 13.82 -25.53
N PRO A 362 -22.50 13.26 -26.62
CA PRO A 362 -21.69 12.82 -27.77
C PRO A 362 -20.82 13.93 -28.38
N SER A 363 -21.29 15.20 -28.32
CA SER A 363 -20.52 16.35 -28.77
C SER A 363 -19.25 16.57 -27.95
N ASP A 364 -19.30 16.32 -26.65
CA ASP A 364 -18.16 16.49 -25.75
C ASP A 364 -17.10 15.43 -26.04
N VAL A 365 -17.54 14.22 -26.34
CA VAL A 365 -16.66 13.10 -26.77
C VAL A 365 -15.94 13.44 -28.06
N ASN A 366 -16.67 13.96 -29.07
CA ASN A 366 -16.06 14.34 -30.36
C ASN A 366 -15.04 15.49 -30.16
N ASN A 367 -15.39 16.53 -29.40
CA ASN A 367 -14.47 17.62 -29.11
C ASN A 367 -13.19 17.12 -28.37
N ALA A 368 -13.35 16.15 -27.47
CA ALA A 368 -12.23 15.54 -26.78
C ALA A 368 -11.34 14.74 -27.74
N LEU A 369 -11.92 13.97 -28.65
CA LEU A 369 -11.18 13.23 -29.68
C LEU A 369 -10.42 14.13 -30.64
N ASP A 370 -11.05 15.25 -31.08
CA ASP A 370 -10.43 16.23 -31.97
C ASP A 370 -9.21 16.93 -31.33
N SER A 371 -9.21 17.04 -30.01
CA SER A 371 -8.11 17.64 -29.23
C SER A 371 -7.15 16.60 -28.62
N TRP A 372 -7.41 15.32 -28.80
CA TRP A 372 -6.58 14.26 -28.19
C TRP A 372 -5.21 14.17 -28.85
N THR A 373 -4.17 14.19 -28.04
CA THR A 373 -2.81 14.12 -28.52
C THR A 373 -1.99 13.13 -27.66
N VAL A 374 -1.11 12.39 -28.33
CA VAL A 374 -0.08 11.57 -27.67
C VAL A 374 1.24 11.91 -28.35
N ASP A 375 2.27 12.19 -27.57
CA ASP A 375 3.57 12.58 -28.07
C ASP A 375 4.17 11.53 -29.01
N GLY A 376 4.63 11.96 -30.17
CA GLY A 376 5.20 11.08 -31.20
C GLY A 376 4.18 10.37 -32.10
N ILE A 377 2.87 10.52 -31.84
CA ILE A 377 1.81 9.95 -32.66
C ILE A 377 1.13 11.05 -33.48
N THR A 378 1.22 10.93 -34.79
CA THR A 378 0.48 11.77 -35.74
C THR A 378 -0.68 10.95 -36.31
N GLY A 379 -1.91 11.33 -36.00
CA GLY A 379 -3.11 10.64 -36.48
C GLY A 379 -4.38 11.22 -35.91
N THR A 380 -5.50 10.78 -36.44
CA THR A 380 -6.83 11.15 -35.92
C THR A 380 -7.27 10.13 -34.89
N TRP A 381 -7.53 10.59 -33.70
CA TRP A 381 -8.05 9.74 -32.63
C TRP A 381 -9.53 9.48 -32.78
N ARG A 382 -9.94 8.26 -32.58
CA ARG A 382 -11.34 7.80 -32.72
C ARG A 382 -11.75 6.91 -31.55
N LEU A 383 -13.04 6.68 -31.40
CA LEU A 383 -13.54 5.69 -30.47
C LEU A 383 -13.10 4.28 -30.92
N PRO A 384 -12.72 3.42 -29.99
CA PRO A 384 -12.51 2.01 -30.30
C PRO A 384 -13.82 1.32 -30.67
N THR A 385 -13.75 0.28 -31.47
CA THR A 385 -14.84 -0.67 -31.69
C THR A 385 -14.95 -1.65 -30.51
N VAL A 386 -16.09 -2.31 -30.36
CA VAL A 386 -16.25 -3.40 -29.36
C VAL A 386 -15.25 -4.53 -29.59
N ALA A 387 -14.88 -4.79 -30.85
CA ALA A 387 -13.87 -5.78 -31.16
C ALA A 387 -12.48 -5.39 -30.65
N GLU A 388 -12.07 -4.14 -30.84
CA GLU A 388 -10.81 -3.60 -30.31
C GLU A 388 -10.79 -3.58 -28.78
N ILE A 389 -11.91 -3.20 -28.15
CA ILE A 389 -12.05 -3.23 -26.68
C ILE A 389 -11.84 -4.65 -26.14
N LYS A 390 -12.40 -5.66 -26.76
CA LYS A 390 -12.22 -7.06 -26.37
C LYS A 390 -10.78 -7.54 -26.46
N ILE A 391 -9.99 -6.95 -27.36
CA ILE A 391 -8.56 -7.28 -27.52
C ILE A 391 -7.76 -6.67 -26.38
N PHE A 392 -7.90 -5.36 -26.12
CA PHE A 392 -7.01 -4.69 -25.15
C PHE A 392 -7.43 -4.86 -23.69
N VAL A 393 -8.71 -5.09 -23.40
CA VAL A 393 -9.19 -5.17 -22.00
C VAL A 393 -8.49 -6.22 -21.17
N PRO A 394 -8.26 -7.46 -21.63
CA PRO A 394 -7.57 -8.46 -20.83
C PRO A 394 -6.14 -8.06 -20.42
N ASP A 395 -5.47 -7.28 -21.25
CA ASP A 395 -4.05 -6.93 -21.09
C ASP A 395 -3.83 -5.58 -20.42
N VAL A 396 -4.78 -4.63 -20.62
CA VAL A 396 -4.59 -3.23 -20.25
C VAL A 396 -5.48 -2.80 -19.08
N VAL A 397 -6.60 -3.49 -18.84
CA VAL A 397 -7.59 -3.10 -17.83
C VAL A 397 -7.55 -4.07 -16.64
N ASN A 398 -7.17 -3.56 -15.49
CA ASN A 398 -7.14 -4.34 -14.24
C ASN A 398 -8.41 -4.05 -13.42
N LEU A 399 -9.42 -4.91 -13.54
CA LEU A 399 -10.63 -4.88 -12.73
C LEU A 399 -10.55 -5.93 -11.61
N GLU A 400 -11.08 -5.60 -10.43
CA GLU A 400 -11.31 -6.61 -9.40
C GLU A 400 -12.46 -7.56 -9.78
N LEU A 401 -12.55 -8.70 -9.09
CA LEU A 401 -13.63 -9.66 -9.34
C LEU A 401 -14.97 -9.00 -9.05
N THR A 402 -15.91 -9.12 -9.99
CA THR A 402 -17.25 -8.51 -9.99
C THR A 402 -17.31 -6.99 -10.22
N GLU A 403 -16.19 -6.31 -10.37
CA GLU A 403 -16.17 -4.92 -10.80
C GLU A 403 -16.61 -4.75 -12.24
N SER A 404 -17.16 -3.58 -12.52
CA SER A 404 -17.56 -3.19 -13.88
C SER A 404 -17.00 -1.81 -14.25
N ILE A 405 -16.70 -1.66 -15.54
CA ILE A 405 -16.26 -0.41 -16.15
C ILE A 405 -17.03 -0.22 -17.47
N VAL A 406 -17.25 1.03 -17.84
CA VAL A 406 -17.96 1.37 -19.08
C VAL A 406 -17.05 2.20 -19.97
N TYR A 407 -16.87 1.76 -21.22
CA TYR A 407 -16.13 2.51 -22.25
C TYR A 407 -17.04 3.02 -23.36
N TYR A 408 -16.74 4.23 -23.87
CA TYR A 408 -17.27 4.68 -25.15
C TYR A 408 -16.74 3.80 -26.29
N CYS A 409 -17.60 3.47 -27.26
CA CYS A 409 -17.25 2.70 -28.46
C CYS A 409 -18.04 3.19 -29.70
N SER A 410 -17.50 2.94 -30.90
CA SER A 410 -18.02 3.47 -32.16
C SER A 410 -19.12 2.64 -32.83
N ASP A 411 -19.21 1.35 -32.53
CA ASP A 411 -20.05 0.39 -33.23
C ASP A 411 -21.33 -0.04 -32.49
N THR A 412 -21.67 0.69 -31.41
CA THR A 412 -22.95 0.52 -30.71
C THR A 412 -23.88 1.70 -30.97
N SER A 413 -25.13 1.44 -31.25
CA SER A 413 -26.07 2.44 -31.80
C SER A 413 -26.77 3.30 -30.74
N SER A 414 -26.76 2.94 -29.45
CA SER A 414 -27.24 3.76 -28.31
C SER A 414 -27.39 2.88 -27.06
N PRO A 415 -26.75 3.19 -25.93
CA PRO A 415 -25.70 4.19 -25.82
C PRO A 415 -24.44 3.78 -26.58
N MET A 416 -23.66 4.73 -27.06
CA MET A 416 -22.35 4.50 -27.71
C MET A 416 -21.32 4.04 -26.70
N SER A 417 -21.62 2.94 -26.00
CA SER A 417 -20.78 2.44 -24.90
C SER A 417 -21.04 0.97 -24.63
N ILE A 418 -20.05 0.34 -24.02
CA ILE A 418 -20.08 -1.06 -23.61
C ILE A 418 -19.64 -1.21 -22.16
N GLU A 419 -20.39 -1.99 -21.40
CA GLU A 419 -20.06 -2.34 -20.02
C GLU A 419 -19.26 -3.65 -20.01
N ILE A 420 -18.17 -3.64 -19.26
CA ILE A 420 -17.24 -4.75 -19.11
C ILE A 420 -17.28 -5.15 -17.63
N VAL A 421 -17.55 -6.41 -17.37
CA VAL A 421 -17.62 -6.98 -16.02
C VAL A 421 -16.60 -8.09 -15.90
N ARG A 422 -15.75 -8.06 -14.86
CA ARG A 422 -14.85 -9.19 -14.57
C ARG A 422 -15.63 -10.26 -13.80
N LEU A 423 -15.66 -11.46 -14.35
CA LEU A 423 -16.35 -12.61 -13.78
C LEU A 423 -15.50 -13.31 -12.70
N GLN A 424 -16.13 -14.10 -11.83
CA GLN A 424 -15.44 -14.87 -10.78
C GLN A 424 -14.39 -15.86 -11.29
N ASN A 425 -14.50 -16.30 -12.55
CA ASN A 425 -13.53 -17.19 -13.20
C ASN A 425 -12.36 -16.43 -13.86
N GLY A 426 -12.25 -15.10 -13.65
CA GLY A 426 -11.22 -14.25 -14.22
C GLY A 426 -11.49 -13.74 -15.64
N ASN A 427 -12.50 -14.26 -16.34
CA ASN A 427 -12.88 -13.82 -17.67
C ASN A 427 -13.66 -12.50 -17.64
N TYR A 428 -13.73 -11.82 -18.79
CA TYR A 428 -14.51 -10.61 -18.98
C TYR A 428 -15.82 -10.89 -19.73
N ARG A 429 -16.90 -10.26 -19.26
CA ARG A 429 -18.18 -10.25 -19.97
C ARG A 429 -18.48 -8.86 -20.47
N PHE A 430 -18.81 -8.75 -21.75
CA PHE A 430 -19.14 -7.52 -22.43
C PHE A 430 -20.66 -7.46 -22.65
N LYS A 431 -21.32 -6.38 -22.26
CA LYS A 431 -22.77 -6.22 -22.39
C LYS A 431 -23.14 -4.76 -22.63
N THR A 432 -24.32 -4.50 -23.19
CA THR A 432 -24.87 -3.14 -23.25
C THR A 432 -25.15 -2.66 -21.81
N PRO A 433 -24.71 -1.46 -21.44
CA PRO A 433 -24.98 -0.91 -20.11
C PRO A 433 -26.49 -0.72 -19.90
N THR A 434 -26.98 -1.11 -18.74
CA THR A 434 -28.39 -0.96 -18.35
C THR A 434 -28.65 0.28 -17.50
N ASP A 435 -27.62 0.80 -16.84
CA ASP A 435 -27.65 2.03 -16.05
C ASP A 435 -26.33 2.80 -16.23
N LEU A 436 -26.43 3.97 -16.83
CA LEU A 436 -25.29 4.87 -17.05
C LEU A 436 -25.21 6.00 -16.01
N THR A 437 -26.12 6.02 -15.04
CA THR A 437 -26.16 7.11 -14.04
C THR A 437 -25.24 6.88 -12.85
N SER A 438 -24.84 5.64 -12.61
CA SER A 438 -24.06 5.20 -11.44
C SER A 438 -22.59 4.93 -11.70
N VAL A 439 -22.16 4.82 -12.97
CA VAL A 439 -20.78 4.48 -13.34
C VAL A 439 -20.27 5.52 -14.36
N PRO A 440 -19.09 6.11 -14.14
CA PRO A 440 -18.49 7.00 -15.14
C PRO A 440 -18.20 6.23 -16.42
N ILE A 441 -18.53 6.84 -17.59
CA ILE A 441 -18.17 6.29 -18.88
C ILE A 441 -16.78 6.82 -19.24
N LEU A 442 -15.86 5.92 -19.52
CA LEU A 442 -14.47 6.23 -19.83
C LEU A 442 -14.28 6.39 -21.35
N LEU A 443 -13.48 7.37 -21.71
CA LEU A 443 -12.98 7.58 -23.06
C LEU A 443 -11.51 7.16 -23.09
N ARG A 444 -11.20 6.14 -23.87
CA ARG A 444 -9.85 5.69 -24.17
C ARG A 444 -9.72 5.47 -25.66
N PRO A 445 -9.26 6.48 -26.42
CA PRO A 445 -9.30 6.44 -27.88
C PRO A 445 -8.22 5.58 -28.49
N VAL A 446 -8.46 5.21 -29.74
CA VAL A 446 -7.48 4.54 -30.61
C VAL A 446 -7.18 5.39 -31.84
N THR A 447 -6.05 5.17 -32.49
CA THR A 447 -5.69 5.78 -33.76
C THR A 447 -5.15 4.74 -34.72
N ASP A 448 -5.44 4.92 -36.02
CA ASP A 448 -4.84 4.12 -37.09
C ASP A 448 -3.49 4.77 -37.45
N TYR A 449 -2.40 4.06 -37.19
CA TYR A 449 -1.03 4.53 -37.37
C TYR A 449 -0.36 3.80 -38.53
N SER A 450 0.24 4.55 -39.47
CA SER A 450 1.02 3.97 -40.56
C SER A 450 2.50 3.96 -40.21
N TYR A 451 3.16 2.83 -40.42
CA TYR A 451 4.60 2.65 -40.18
C TYR A 451 5.34 2.28 -41.46
N GLU A 452 6.64 2.54 -41.53
CA GLU A 452 7.49 2.28 -42.71
C GLU A 452 8.01 0.84 -42.82
#